data_7b1e1fe1cac767bd1ef2b1ec423e7e78
#
_entry.id   7b1e1fe1cac767bd1ef2b1ec423e7e78
#
_cell.length_a   1.000
_cell.length_b   1.000
_cell.length_c   1.000
_cell.angle_alpha   90.00
_cell.angle_beta   90.00
_cell.angle_gamma   90.00
#
_symmetry.space_group_name_H-M   'P 1'
#
loop_
_entity.id
_entity.type
_entity.pdbx_description
1 polymer ?
#
loop_
_entity_poly.entity_id
_entity_poly.type
_entity_poly.pdbx_seq_one_letter_code
_entity_poly.pdbx_strand_id
1 'polypeptide(L)'
;CTALAVAAIAFARYAPVAQVYPPPLFKITAATHYDAGLQHGVIAADRIFGWLASLEMQTLLDFASHGAGAAALKQMMADNTAAYPHLADEVRGISDGAKIPLHDAWVATLINELEALMPDRPLQRDRSPGHCSDVYAVDGAGNFSEGHNEDWPGPVHDFYYYLAITGTGEPNSPGSCAGLIYPGALAGWGPSWNAHGVYLTQNSLFPNVSLPRGLGSAFVQTDALCGESGARGIDGVVKALSRGGWATGASVNLVDLKARRMASFEAHVDDHAV
;
A
#
# COMPACT_ATOMS: atom_id res chain seq x y z
N CYS A 1 -23.83 26.36 -7.57
CA CYS A 1 -22.75 27.40 -7.44
C CYS A 1 -21.82 27.15 -6.26
N THR A 2 -22.23 26.42 -5.21
CA THR A 2 -21.42 26.18 -4.02
C THR A 2 -20.37 25.06 -4.17
N ALA A 3 -20.62 24.03 -4.99
CA ALA A 3 -19.67 22.92 -5.23
C ALA A 3 -18.43 23.34 -6.03
N LEU A 4 -18.57 24.25 -6.98
CA LEU A 4 -17.45 24.79 -7.75
C LEU A 4 -16.51 25.69 -6.92
N ALA A 5 -17.05 26.38 -5.92
CA ALA A 5 -16.25 27.22 -5.03
C ALA A 5 -15.37 26.41 -4.07
N VAL A 6 -15.84 25.25 -3.59
CA VAL A 6 -15.08 24.36 -2.71
C VAL A 6 -13.95 23.68 -3.48
N ALA A 7 -14.20 23.23 -4.72
CA ALA A 7 -13.17 22.67 -5.58
C ALA A 7 -12.08 23.69 -5.94
N ALA A 8 -12.46 24.95 -6.24
CA ALA A 8 -11.51 26.02 -6.55
C ALA A 8 -10.62 26.39 -5.34
N ILE A 9 -11.11 26.30 -4.13
CA ILE A 9 -10.35 26.57 -2.91
C ILE A 9 -9.35 25.44 -2.61
N ALA A 10 -9.69 24.18 -2.95
CA ALA A 10 -8.76 23.05 -2.83
C ALA A 10 -7.61 23.16 -3.84
N PHE A 11 -7.89 23.56 -5.09
CA PHE A 11 -6.86 23.76 -6.12
C PHE A 11 -5.90 24.92 -5.85
N ALA A 12 -6.34 25.96 -5.13
CA ALA A 12 -5.51 27.14 -4.86
C ALA A 12 -4.48 26.92 -3.73
N ARG A 13 -4.53 25.83 -3.00
CA ARG A 13 -3.64 25.56 -1.84
C ARG A 13 -2.39 24.78 -2.17
N TYR A 14 -2.31 24.15 -3.32
CA TYR A 14 -1.19 23.27 -3.65
C TYR A 14 -0.54 23.71 -4.96
N ALA A 15 0.62 24.35 -4.85
CA ALA A 15 1.54 24.40 -5.97
C ALA A 15 1.91 22.95 -6.34
N PRO A 16 2.00 22.60 -7.64
CA PRO A 16 2.45 21.28 -8.03
C PRO A 16 3.79 21.00 -7.36
N VAL A 17 3.87 19.92 -6.60
CA VAL A 17 5.14 19.47 -6.03
C VAL A 17 6.03 19.15 -7.23
N ALA A 18 7.14 19.87 -7.37
CA ALA A 18 8.08 19.60 -8.45
C ALA A 18 8.53 18.14 -8.33
N GLN A 19 8.49 17.42 -9.46
CA GLN A 19 9.00 16.06 -9.51
C GLN A 19 10.45 16.06 -9.01
N VAL A 20 10.69 15.41 -7.88
CA VAL A 20 12.02 15.24 -7.29
C VAL A 20 12.47 13.82 -7.62
N TYR A 21 13.48 13.71 -8.46
CA TYR A 21 14.06 12.42 -8.78
C TYR A 21 15.51 12.37 -8.26
N PRO A 22 15.91 11.33 -7.53
CA PRO A 22 15.12 10.18 -7.07
C PRO A 22 14.05 10.58 -6.03
N PRO A 23 12.99 9.75 -5.83
CA PRO A 23 11.99 10.03 -4.81
C PRO A 23 12.65 10.26 -3.44
N PRO A 24 12.18 11.22 -2.63
CA PRO A 24 12.80 11.51 -1.34
C PRO A 24 12.68 10.33 -0.37
N LEU A 25 13.66 10.19 0.51
CA LEU A 25 13.64 9.21 1.60
C LEU A 25 13.30 9.92 2.91
N PHE A 26 12.16 9.55 3.50
CA PHE A 26 11.76 9.95 4.83
C PHE A 26 12.12 8.85 5.84
N LYS A 27 12.49 9.26 7.06
CA LYS A 27 12.84 8.35 8.16
C LYS A 27 12.11 8.77 9.40
N ILE A 28 11.45 7.82 10.04
CA ILE A 28 10.72 8.03 11.29
C ILE A 28 11.09 6.95 12.31
N THR A 29 10.91 7.28 13.59
CA THR A 29 11.03 6.33 14.70
C THR A 29 9.76 6.42 15.53
N ALA A 30 9.11 5.29 15.77
CA ALA A 30 7.78 5.27 16.36
C ALA A 30 7.67 4.26 17.50
N ALA A 31 7.00 4.67 18.57
CA ALA A 31 6.70 3.82 19.74
C ALA A 31 5.39 3.04 19.57
N THR A 32 4.50 3.52 18.73
CA THR A 32 3.22 2.87 18.41
C THR A 32 2.93 2.96 16.92
N HIS A 33 2.02 2.14 16.43
CA HIS A 33 1.53 2.23 15.05
C HIS A 33 0.83 3.56 14.77
N TYR A 34 0.03 4.07 15.71
CA TYR A 34 -0.56 5.41 15.57
C TYR A 34 0.50 6.50 15.43
N ASP A 35 1.57 6.46 16.25
CA ASP A 35 2.67 7.42 16.17
C ASP A 35 3.43 7.31 14.84
N ALA A 36 3.63 6.09 14.32
CA ALA A 36 4.20 5.87 12.99
C ALA A 36 3.35 6.56 11.90
N GLY A 37 2.05 6.32 11.91
CA GLY A 37 1.12 6.96 10.98
C GLY A 37 1.09 8.47 11.12
N LEU A 38 1.09 9.01 12.35
CA LEU A 38 1.09 10.44 12.61
C LEU A 38 2.34 11.13 12.04
N GLN A 39 3.51 10.57 12.31
CA GLN A 39 4.78 11.10 11.77
C GLN A 39 4.84 10.97 10.25
N HIS A 40 4.39 9.83 9.70
CA HIS A 40 4.28 9.60 8.27
C HIS A 40 3.38 10.66 7.61
N GLY A 41 2.17 10.85 8.13
CA GLY A 41 1.23 11.86 7.62
C GLY A 41 1.79 13.28 7.64
N VAL A 42 2.48 13.66 8.73
CA VAL A 42 3.10 14.99 8.86
C VAL A 42 4.20 15.18 7.82
N ILE A 43 5.13 14.23 7.70
CA ILE A 43 6.33 14.40 6.87
C ILE A 43 6.03 14.32 5.36
N ALA A 44 4.98 13.58 4.98
CA ALA A 44 4.59 13.35 3.59
C ALA A 44 3.32 14.12 3.18
N ALA A 45 2.81 15.03 4.02
CA ALA A 45 1.53 15.71 3.82
C ALA A 45 1.33 16.26 2.39
N ASP A 46 2.29 17.03 1.88
CA ASP A 46 2.19 17.65 0.55
C ASP A 46 2.06 16.61 -0.58
N ARG A 47 2.75 15.47 -0.44
CA ARG A 47 2.68 14.36 -1.42
C ARG A 47 1.37 13.62 -1.34
N ILE A 48 0.89 13.36 -0.14
CA ILE A 48 -0.43 12.74 0.11
C ILE A 48 -1.52 13.63 -0.48
N PHE A 49 -1.49 14.93 -0.21
CA PHE A 49 -2.45 15.86 -0.77
C PHE A 49 -2.40 15.94 -2.29
N GLY A 50 -1.21 16.04 -2.87
CA GLY A 50 -1.04 16.12 -4.31
C GLY A 50 -1.61 14.88 -5.01
N TRP A 51 -1.37 13.70 -4.46
CA TRP A 51 -1.92 12.45 -4.96
C TRP A 51 -3.45 12.39 -4.81
N LEU A 52 -3.97 12.68 -3.63
CA LEU A 52 -5.42 12.70 -3.40
C LEU A 52 -6.17 13.70 -4.28
N ALA A 53 -5.50 14.79 -4.70
CA ALA A 53 -6.08 15.78 -5.61
C ALA A 53 -6.03 15.35 -7.09
N SER A 54 -5.37 14.25 -7.45
CA SER A 54 -5.33 13.75 -8.82
C SER A 54 -6.72 13.31 -9.30
N LEU A 55 -6.94 13.31 -10.61
CA LEU A 55 -8.21 12.90 -11.18
C LEU A 55 -8.53 11.44 -10.84
N GLU A 56 -7.51 10.60 -10.84
CA GLU A 56 -7.61 9.18 -10.50
C GLU A 56 -8.14 9.01 -9.07
N MET A 57 -7.49 9.64 -8.10
CA MET A 57 -7.91 9.53 -6.71
C MET A 57 -9.26 10.20 -6.46
N GLN A 58 -9.56 11.33 -7.09
CA GLN A 58 -10.88 11.95 -6.98
C GLN A 58 -11.99 11.04 -7.52
N THR A 59 -11.73 10.30 -8.60
CA THR A 59 -12.69 9.32 -9.15
C THR A 59 -12.91 8.15 -8.17
N LEU A 60 -11.83 7.66 -7.55
CA LEU A 60 -11.92 6.58 -6.56
C LEU A 60 -12.60 7.04 -5.27
N LEU A 61 -12.29 8.25 -4.79
CA LEU A 61 -12.92 8.86 -3.63
C LEU A 61 -14.43 9.08 -3.84
N ASP A 62 -14.83 9.51 -5.04
CA ASP A 62 -16.26 9.64 -5.39
C ASP A 62 -16.95 8.26 -5.38
N PHE A 63 -16.36 7.25 -6.00
CA PHE A 63 -16.87 5.88 -5.94
C PHE A 63 -17.00 5.38 -4.50
N ALA A 64 -15.97 5.54 -3.69
CA ALA A 64 -15.94 5.10 -2.30
C ALA A 64 -16.88 5.89 -1.37
N SER A 65 -17.37 7.05 -1.82
CA SER A 65 -18.32 7.89 -1.07
C SER A 65 -19.79 7.57 -1.36
N HIS A 66 -20.09 6.77 -2.40
CA HIS A 66 -21.46 6.56 -2.85
C HIS A 66 -21.80 5.07 -3.09
N GLY A 67 -23.07 4.74 -2.90
CA GLY A 67 -23.66 3.46 -3.30
C GLY A 67 -22.90 2.22 -2.84
N ALA A 68 -22.58 1.34 -3.79
CA ALA A 68 -21.88 0.09 -3.55
C ALA A 68 -20.44 0.30 -3.07
N GLY A 69 -19.74 1.32 -3.58
CA GLY A 69 -18.39 1.66 -3.16
C GLY A 69 -18.30 2.08 -1.69
N ALA A 70 -19.22 2.94 -1.24
CA ALA A 70 -19.31 3.34 0.17
C ALA A 70 -19.62 2.15 1.09
N ALA A 71 -20.52 1.25 0.65
CA ALA A 71 -20.83 0.03 1.41
C ALA A 71 -19.62 -0.90 1.49
N ALA A 72 -18.89 -1.09 0.39
CA ALA A 72 -17.67 -1.89 0.34
C ALA A 72 -16.57 -1.31 1.23
N LEU A 73 -16.28 -0.02 1.11
CA LEU A 73 -15.30 0.65 1.97
C LEU A 73 -15.64 0.46 3.46
N LYS A 74 -16.88 0.72 3.84
CA LYS A 74 -17.32 0.54 5.24
C LYS A 74 -17.10 -0.89 5.75
N GLN A 75 -17.42 -1.90 4.92
CA GLN A 75 -17.23 -3.29 5.30
C GLN A 75 -15.74 -3.65 5.41
N MET A 76 -14.92 -3.25 4.42
CA MET A 76 -13.48 -3.50 4.45
C MET A 76 -12.79 -2.79 5.62
N MET A 77 -13.20 -1.56 5.96
CA MET A 77 -12.73 -0.89 7.17
C MET A 77 -12.99 -1.72 8.42
N ALA A 78 -14.18 -2.28 8.56
CA ALA A 78 -14.54 -3.12 9.70
C ALA A 78 -13.72 -4.42 9.72
N ASP A 79 -13.59 -5.10 8.59
CA ASP A 79 -12.86 -6.36 8.45
C ASP A 79 -11.36 -6.19 8.76
N ASN A 80 -10.73 -5.15 8.20
CA ASN A 80 -9.31 -4.87 8.42
C ASN A 80 -9.04 -4.34 9.83
N THR A 81 -9.94 -3.54 10.42
CA THR A 81 -9.81 -3.11 11.82
C THR A 81 -9.91 -4.31 12.78
N ALA A 82 -10.80 -5.26 12.51
CA ALA A 82 -10.92 -6.46 13.33
C ALA A 82 -9.70 -7.39 13.23
N ALA A 83 -9.13 -7.52 12.03
CA ALA A 83 -7.99 -8.39 11.77
C ALA A 83 -6.64 -7.75 12.18
N TYR A 84 -6.49 -6.45 11.98
CA TYR A 84 -5.25 -5.69 12.15
C TYR A 84 -5.50 -4.34 12.86
N PRO A 85 -5.96 -4.35 14.12
CA PRO A 85 -6.31 -3.11 14.83
C PRO A 85 -5.13 -2.12 14.92
N HIS A 86 -3.91 -2.62 15.04
CA HIS A 86 -2.70 -1.81 15.09
C HIS A 86 -2.44 -1.06 13.77
N LEU A 87 -2.68 -1.69 12.61
CA LEU A 87 -2.54 -1.03 11.31
C LEU A 87 -3.69 -0.06 11.03
N ALA A 88 -4.90 -0.34 11.53
CA ALA A 88 -6.00 0.62 11.50
C ALA A 88 -5.68 1.89 12.30
N ASP A 89 -4.96 1.75 13.43
CA ASP A 89 -4.43 2.88 14.20
C ASP A 89 -3.37 3.65 13.41
N GLU A 90 -2.53 2.97 12.64
CA GLU A 90 -1.55 3.62 11.76
C GLU A 90 -2.24 4.44 10.65
N VAL A 91 -3.27 3.90 9.99
CA VAL A 91 -4.08 4.65 9.01
C VAL A 91 -4.73 5.88 9.65
N ARG A 92 -5.25 5.76 10.89
CA ARG A 92 -5.78 6.91 11.64
C ARG A 92 -4.67 7.95 11.90
N GLY A 93 -3.49 7.52 12.28
CA GLY A 93 -2.34 8.39 12.45
C GLY A 93 -1.98 9.14 11.17
N ILE A 94 -1.96 8.45 10.01
CA ILE A 94 -1.73 9.09 8.69
C ILE A 94 -2.76 10.19 8.44
N SER A 95 -4.04 9.92 8.67
CA SER A 95 -5.13 10.90 8.54
C SER A 95 -4.89 12.12 9.41
N ASP A 96 -4.61 11.92 10.69
CA ASP A 96 -4.39 13.00 11.66
C ASP A 96 -3.12 13.80 11.36
N GLY A 97 -2.05 13.14 10.95
CA GLY A 97 -0.77 13.76 10.59
C GLY A 97 -0.85 14.61 9.33
N ALA A 98 -1.43 14.06 8.27
CA ALA A 98 -1.60 14.75 7.00
C ALA A 98 -2.76 15.75 7.00
N LYS A 99 -3.62 15.77 8.04
CA LYS A 99 -4.83 16.61 8.12
C LYS A 99 -5.82 16.32 6.98
N ILE A 100 -5.98 15.08 6.62
CA ILE A 100 -6.96 14.60 5.65
C ILE A 100 -8.11 13.88 6.36
N PRO A 101 -9.29 13.75 5.73
CA PRO A 101 -10.36 12.92 6.26
C PRO A 101 -9.91 11.47 6.46
N LEU A 102 -10.33 10.83 7.53
CA LEU A 102 -10.03 9.40 7.78
C LEU A 102 -10.53 8.51 6.62
N HIS A 103 -11.68 8.86 6.04
CA HIS A 103 -12.20 8.24 4.83
C HIS A 103 -11.14 8.18 3.71
N ASP A 104 -10.47 9.30 3.44
CA ASP A 104 -9.53 9.42 2.32
C ASP A 104 -8.24 8.62 2.58
N ALA A 105 -7.79 8.56 3.84
CA ALA A 105 -6.67 7.71 4.24
C ALA A 105 -6.97 6.21 4.05
N TRP A 106 -8.19 5.78 4.36
CA TRP A 106 -8.64 4.42 4.11
C TRP A 106 -8.75 4.12 2.61
N VAL A 107 -9.26 5.06 1.80
CA VAL A 107 -9.33 4.90 0.34
C VAL A 107 -7.93 4.77 -0.25
N ALA A 108 -6.97 5.60 0.18
CA ALA A 108 -5.58 5.50 -0.26
C ALA A 108 -4.93 4.16 0.11
N THR A 109 -5.27 3.60 1.28
CA THR A 109 -4.73 2.31 1.74
C THR A 109 -5.41 1.11 1.04
N LEU A 110 -6.69 1.22 0.68
CA LEU A 110 -7.47 0.16 0.03
C LEU A 110 -7.66 0.40 -1.48
N ILE A 111 -6.76 1.16 -2.09
CA ILE A 111 -6.84 1.57 -3.50
C ILE A 111 -7.02 0.37 -4.45
N ASN A 112 -6.25 -0.70 -4.22
CA ASN A 112 -6.25 -1.90 -5.05
C ASN A 112 -7.62 -2.62 -5.02
N GLU A 113 -8.22 -2.75 -3.84
CA GLU A 113 -9.50 -3.43 -3.64
C GLU A 113 -10.66 -2.60 -4.17
N LEU A 114 -10.65 -1.29 -3.89
CA LEU A 114 -11.72 -0.40 -4.35
C LEU A 114 -11.71 -0.24 -5.86
N GLU A 115 -10.53 -0.12 -6.47
CA GLU A 115 -10.40 -0.06 -7.93
C GLU A 115 -10.91 -1.35 -8.57
N ALA A 116 -10.62 -2.52 -8.00
CA ALA A 116 -11.09 -3.80 -8.49
C ALA A 116 -12.63 -3.93 -8.48
N LEU A 117 -13.33 -3.14 -7.66
CA LEU A 117 -14.79 -3.11 -7.57
C LEU A 117 -15.45 -2.05 -8.46
N MET A 118 -14.69 -1.13 -9.05
CA MET A 118 -15.25 -0.09 -9.91
C MET A 118 -15.82 -0.68 -11.21
N PRO A 119 -17.07 -0.34 -11.60
CA PRO A 119 -17.72 -0.93 -12.76
C PRO A 119 -16.98 -0.70 -14.08
N ASP A 120 -16.40 0.48 -14.25
CA ASP A 120 -15.76 0.92 -15.49
C ASP A 120 -14.25 1.11 -15.36
N ARG A 121 -13.59 0.58 -14.35
CA ARG A 121 -12.14 0.66 -14.09
C ARG A 121 -11.46 1.76 -14.92
N PRO A 122 -11.68 3.05 -14.63
CA PRO A 122 -11.23 4.14 -15.51
C PRO A 122 -9.71 4.20 -15.66
N LEU A 123 -8.98 3.66 -14.68
CA LEU A 123 -7.52 3.56 -14.70
C LEU A 123 -7.00 2.44 -15.61
N GLN A 124 -7.88 1.55 -16.11
CA GLN A 124 -7.52 0.44 -17.02
C GLN A 124 -8.02 0.63 -18.44
N ARG A 125 -8.48 1.81 -18.84
CA ARG A 125 -8.98 2.06 -20.22
C ARG A 125 -7.91 1.87 -21.29
N ASP A 126 -6.68 2.07 -20.94
CA ASP A 126 -5.58 1.65 -21.81
C ASP A 126 -5.31 0.16 -21.51
N ARG A 127 -5.81 -0.70 -22.39
CA ARG A 127 -5.59 -2.16 -22.36
C ARG A 127 -4.11 -2.52 -22.66
N SER A 128 -3.21 -1.66 -22.31
CA SER A 128 -1.79 -1.99 -22.28
C SER A 128 -1.61 -3.12 -21.28
N PRO A 129 -1.02 -4.26 -21.62
CA PRO A 129 -0.72 -5.33 -20.68
C PRO A 129 0.44 -4.95 -19.74
N GLY A 130 0.56 -3.69 -19.39
CA GLY A 130 1.61 -3.15 -18.57
C GLY A 130 1.14 -3.01 -17.14
N HIS A 131 1.37 -4.01 -16.33
CA HIS A 131 1.36 -3.93 -14.89
C HIS A 131 2.75 -4.28 -14.40
N CYS A 132 3.00 -4.05 -13.11
CA CYS A 132 4.26 -4.33 -12.47
C CYS A 132 4.85 -5.67 -12.89
N SER A 133 6.15 -5.74 -13.00
CA SER A 133 6.87 -6.96 -13.36
C SER A 133 8.14 -7.11 -12.55
N ASP A 134 8.51 -8.36 -12.26
CA ASP A 134 9.72 -8.71 -11.55
C ASP A 134 10.63 -9.55 -12.44
N VAL A 135 11.92 -9.34 -12.30
CA VAL A 135 12.95 -10.14 -12.94
C VAL A 135 13.92 -10.67 -11.89
N TYR A 136 13.99 -11.98 -11.80
CA TYR A 136 14.97 -12.67 -10.97
C TYR A 136 16.14 -13.17 -11.82
N ALA A 137 17.35 -12.86 -11.41
CA ALA A 137 18.55 -13.32 -12.06
C ALA A 137 19.47 -14.02 -11.06
N VAL A 138 19.95 -15.21 -11.44
CA VAL A 138 20.91 -15.98 -10.65
C VAL A 138 22.12 -16.29 -11.54
N ASP A 139 23.32 -15.95 -11.08
CA ASP A 139 24.55 -16.27 -11.80
C ASP A 139 25.09 -17.67 -11.46
N GLY A 140 26.11 -18.12 -12.19
CA GLY A 140 26.73 -19.43 -11.99
C GLY A 140 27.44 -19.60 -10.62
N ALA A 141 27.67 -18.51 -9.87
CA ALA A 141 28.22 -18.51 -8.52
C ALA A 141 27.11 -18.51 -7.45
N GLY A 142 25.84 -18.48 -7.88
CA GLY A 142 24.68 -18.42 -7.00
C GLY A 142 24.44 -17.03 -6.40
N ASN A 143 25.02 -15.97 -6.94
CA ASN A 143 24.57 -14.63 -6.63
C ASN A 143 23.24 -14.40 -7.33
N PHE A 144 22.35 -13.70 -6.66
CA PHE A 144 21.05 -13.36 -7.25
C PHE A 144 20.78 -11.87 -7.12
N SER A 145 19.97 -11.38 -8.02
CA SER A 145 19.42 -10.04 -8.01
C SER A 145 17.95 -10.11 -8.41
N GLU A 146 17.21 -9.16 -7.92
CA GLU A 146 15.84 -8.93 -8.32
C GLU A 146 15.71 -7.48 -8.76
N GLY A 147 14.95 -7.27 -9.82
CA GLY A 147 14.54 -5.97 -10.31
C GLY A 147 13.02 -5.93 -10.43
N HIS A 148 12.44 -4.89 -9.91
CA HIS A 148 10.99 -4.63 -9.98
C HIS A 148 10.73 -3.41 -10.84
N ASN A 149 9.72 -3.52 -11.72
CA ASN A 149 9.18 -2.41 -12.48
C ASN A 149 7.80 -2.08 -11.93
N GLU A 150 7.64 -0.85 -11.43
CA GLU A 150 6.39 -0.36 -10.85
C GLU A 150 5.63 0.44 -11.91
N ASP A 151 4.58 -0.15 -12.46
CA ASP A 151 3.77 0.43 -13.52
C ASP A 151 2.38 0.80 -13.02
N TRP A 152 2.25 1.97 -12.42
CA TRP A 152 0.96 2.54 -12.14
C TRP A 152 0.68 3.70 -13.10
N PRO A 153 -0.47 3.74 -13.76
CA PRO A 153 -0.81 4.85 -14.67
C PRO A 153 -1.03 6.15 -13.89
N GLY A 154 -0.74 7.26 -14.56
CA GLY A 154 -1.10 8.58 -14.10
C GLY A 154 -0.05 9.29 -13.24
N PRO A 155 -0.45 10.32 -12.52
CA PRO A 155 0.43 11.28 -11.88
C PRO A 155 1.08 10.79 -10.58
N VAL A 156 0.80 9.55 -10.12
CA VAL A 156 1.36 9.04 -8.85
C VAL A 156 2.89 9.10 -8.82
N HIS A 157 3.55 9.00 -9.99
CA HIS A 157 5.00 9.12 -10.14
C HIS A 157 5.58 10.41 -9.55
N ASP A 158 4.81 11.49 -9.58
CA ASP A 158 5.25 12.78 -9.04
C ASP A 158 5.20 12.83 -7.51
N PHE A 159 4.51 11.87 -6.90
CA PHE A 159 4.21 11.87 -5.47
C PHE A 159 4.86 10.72 -4.69
N TYR A 160 5.46 9.71 -5.34
CA TYR A 160 6.17 8.63 -4.66
C TYR A 160 7.27 9.16 -3.73
N TYR A 161 7.49 8.42 -2.65
CA TYR A 161 8.59 8.62 -1.72
C TYR A 161 8.99 7.29 -1.09
N TYR A 162 10.20 7.22 -0.59
CA TYR A 162 10.61 6.14 0.29
C TYR A 162 10.32 6.53 1.74
N LEU A 163 9.80 5.58 2.51
CA LEU A 163 9.62 5.73 3.95
C LEU A 163 10.33 4.59 4.66
N ALA A 164 11.16 4.93 5.64
CA ALA A 164 11.76 3.97 6.55
C ALA A 164 11.20 4.20 7.96
N ILE A 165 10.55 3.18 8.51
CA ILE A 165 10.02 3.15 9.86
C ILE A 165 10.97 2.31 10.73
N THR A 166 11.37 2.85 11.88
CA THR A 166 12.10 2.12 12.91
C THR A 166 11.23 2.04 14.15
N GLY A 167 10.85 0.84 14.55
CA GLY A 167 10.17 0.62 15.81
C GLY A 167 11.13 0.76 16.99
N THR A 168 10.62 1.21 18.14
CA THR A 168 11.42 1.36 19.37
C THR A 168 11.71 0.04 20.07
N GLY A 169 11.05 -1.06 19.66
CA GLY A 169 11.13 -2.36 20.33
C GLY A 169 10.21 -2.48 21.55
N GLU A 170 9.45 -1.44 21.87
CA GLU A 170 8.43 -1.48 22.92
C GLU A 170 7.22 -2.32 22.47
N PRO A 171 6.45 -2.90 23.40
CA PRO A 171 5.21 -3.58 23.06
C PRO A 171 4.29 -2.67 22.22
N ASN A 172 3.76 -3.19 21.12
CA ASN A 172 2.92 -2.48 20.14
C ASN A 172 3.65 -1.44 19.27
N SER A 173 4.99 -1.37 19.30
CA SER A 173 5.73 -0.60 18.31
C SER A 173 5.68 -1.32 16.93
N PRO A 174 5.71 -0.56 15.81
CA PRO A 174 5.82 -1.17 14.50
C PRO A 174 7.14 -1.93 14.37
N GLY A 175 7.18 -2.92 13.49
CA GLY A 175 8.43 -3.51 13.04
C GLY A 175 9.26 -2.54 12.21
N SER A 176 10.56 -2.77 12.11
CA SER A 176 11.44 -1.94 11.28
C SER A 176 11.32 -2.35 9.81
N CYS A 177 10.84 -1.44 8.98
CA CYS A 177 10.43 -1.68 7.60
C CYS A 177 10.68 -0.44 6.76
N ALA A 178 10.97 -0.62 5.48
CA ALA A 178 11.09 0.49 4.55
C ALA A 178 10.57 0.09 3.17
N GLY A 179 10.13 1.07 2.38
CA GLY A 179 9.63 0.81 1.04
C GLY A 179 9.36 2.06 0.22
N LEU A 180 9.05 1.86 -1.05
CA LEU A 180 8.44 2.86 -1.91
C LEU A 180 6.97 2.96 -1.53
N ILE A 181 6.48 4.17 -1.28
CA ILE A 181 5.14 4.39 -0.75
C ILE A 181 4.24 5.04 -1.79
N TYR A 182 3.11 4.42 -2.04
CA TYR A 182 1.94 5.08 -2.62
C TYR A 182 1.42 6.09 -1.59
N PRO A 183 1.28 7.38 -1.95
CA PRO A 183 1.09 8.42 -0.95
C PRO A 183 -0.13 8.20 -0.06
N GLY A 184 0.11 8.08 1.24
CA GLY A 184 -0.92 7.81 2.24
C GLY A 184 -1.23 6.34 2.50
N ALA A 185 -0.59 5.39 1.80
CA ALA A 185 -0.71 3.96 2.08
C ALA A 185 0.25 3.50 3.19
N LEU A 186 0.02 2.30 3.71
CA LEU A 186 0.88 1.66 4.72
C LEU A 186 2.26 1.31 4.15
N ALA A 187 3.31 1.43 4.97
CA ALA A 187 4.63 0.94 4.63
C ALA A 187 4.67 -0.60 4.73
N GLY A 188 5.20 -1.28 3.70
CA GLY A 188 5.20 -2.75 3.63
C GLY A 188 4.32 -3.29 2.51
N TRP A 189 3.56 -2.43 1.87
CA TRP A 189 2.83 -2.72 0.65
C TRP A 189 3.56 -2.14 -0.57
N GLY A 190 3.70 -2.94 -1.63
CA GLY A 190 4.53 -2.60 -2.80
C GLY A 190 6.02 -2.89 -2.56
N PRO A 191 6.95 -2.31 -3.32
CA PRO A 191 8.39 -2.56 -3.17
C PRO A 191 8.88 -2.16 -1.77
N SER A 192 9.03 -3.14 -0.89
CA SER A 192 9.36 -2.92 0.52
C SER A 192 10.31 -3.97 1.06
N TRP A 193 11.02 -3.63 2.13
CA TRP A 193 11.94 -4.54 2.80
C TRP A 193 11.94 -4.31 4.31
N ASN A 194 12.30 -5.35 5.05
CA ASN A 194 12.41 -5.29 6.49
C ASN A 194 13.88 -5.35 6.98
N ALA A 195 14.09 -5.08 8.26
CA ALA A 195 15.41 -5.14 8.89
C ALA A 195 16.03 -6.54 8.93
N HIS A 196 15.25 -7.58 8.65
CA HIS A 196 15.71 -8.98 8.65
C HIS A 196 16.25 -9.44 7.30
N GLY A 197 16.11 -8.61 6.25
CA GLY A 197 16.62 -8.88 4.90
C GLY A 197 15.62 -9.58 3.99
N VAL A 198 14.34 -9.51 4.32
CA VAL A 198 13.27 -9.93 3.40
C VAL A 198 12.83 -8.71 2.61
N TYR A 199 12.77 -8.88 1.29
CA TYR A 199 12.25 -7.92 0.32
C TYR A 199 10.96 -8.47 -0.28
N LEU A 200 10.01 -7.58 -0.55
CA LEU A 200 8.69 -7.89 -1.07
C LEU A 200 8.33 -6.89 -2.18
N THR A 201 7.80 -7.41 -3.28
CA THR A 201 7.12 -6.63 -4.31
C THR A 201 5.73 -7.18 -4.57
N GLN A 202 4.87 -6.39 -5.20
CA GLN A 202 3.55 -6.82 -5.61
C GLN A 202 3.31 -6.53 -7.08
N ASN A 203 2.82 -7.53 -7.79
CA ASN A 203 2.19 -7.35 -9.10
C ASN A 203 0.67 -7.47 -8.95
N SER A 204 -0.05 -6.62 -9.66
CA SER A 204 -1.51 -6.69 -9.65
C SER A 204 -2.00 -7.97 -10.30
N LEU A 205 -2.87 -8.69 -9.62
CA LEU A 205 -3.70 -9.74 -10.19
C LEU A 205 -5.13 -9.23 -10.26
N PHE A 206 -5.76 -9.40 -11.41
CA PHE A 206 -7.14 -9.00 -11.64
C PHE A 206 -8.02 -10.24 -11.75
N PRO A 207 -8.44 -10.83 -10.63
CA PRO A 207 -9.32 -11.99 -10.66
C PRO A 207 -10.68 -11.60 -11.25
N ASN A 208 -11.38 -12.58 -11.80
CA ASN A 208 -12.75 -12.37 -12.29
C ASN A 208 -13.73 -12.02 -11.16
N VAL A 209 -13.35 -12.27 -9.92
CA VAL A 209 -14.16 -11.99 -8.73
C VAL A 209 -13.32 -11.20 -7.74
N SER A 210 -13.82 -10.03 -7.34
CA SER A 210 -13.34 -9.27 -6.19
C SER A 210 -14.51 -9.07 -5.23
N LEU A 211 -14.24 -9.13 -3.93
CA LEU A 211 -15.28 -9.09 -2.91
C LEU A 211 -15.40 -7.68 -2.32
N PRO A 212 -16.64 -7.18 -2.08
CA PRO A 212 -16.87 -5.90 -1.39
C PRO A 212 -16.64 -5.99 0.14
N ARG A 213 -15.77 -6.92 0.55
CA ARG A 213 -15.43 -7.24 1.94
C ARG A 213 -14.11 -8.00 1.97
N GLY A 214 -13.55 -8.17 3.17
CA GLY A 214 -12.33 -8.95 3.37
C GLY A 214 -11.10 -8.07 3.59
N LEU A 215 -9.94 -8.70 3.51
CA LEU A 215 -8.67 -8.08 3.88
C LEU A 215 -8.03 -7.39 2.67
N GLY A 216 -7.60 -6.16 2.89
CA GLY A 216 -6.85 -5.39 1.90
C GLY A 216 -5.40 -5.87 1.79
N SER A 217 -4.88 -5.90 0.57
CA SER A 217 -3.51 -6.31 0.27
C SER A 217 -2.48 -5.53 1.09
N ALA A 218 -2.68 -4.22 1.25
CA ALA A 218 -1.80 -3.38 2.04
C ALA A 218 -1.71 -3.83 3.51
N PHE A 219 -2.82 -4.23 4.12
CA PHE A 219 -2.84 -4.71 5.51
C PHE A 219 -2.14 -6.05 5.66
N VAL A 220 -2.49 -7.01 4.80
CA VAL A 220 -1.92 -8.37 4.86
C VAL A 220 -0.42 -8.34 4.64
N GLN A 221 0.06 -7.60 3.65
CA GLN A 221 1.48 -7.53 3.31
C GLN A 221 2.29 -6.76 4.36
N THR A 222 1.76 -5.65 4.86
CA THR A 222 2.42 -4.88 5.92
C THR A 222 2.58 -5.72 7.19
N ASP A 223 1.54 -6.43 7.63
CA ASP A 223 1.63 -7.32 8.77
C ASP A 223 2.61 -8.48 8.52
N ALA A 224 2.57 -9.07 7.33
CA ALA A 224 3.44 -10.19 6.97
C ALA A 224 4.92 -9.80 6.91
N LEU A 225 5.25 -8.65 6.33
CA LEU A 225 6.63 -8.21 6.12
C LEU A 225 7.21 -7.47 7.33
N CYS A 226 6.45 -6.52 7.87
CA CYS A 226 6.91 -5.58 8.89
C CYS A 226 6.55 -6.06 10.31
N GLY A 227 5.60 -6.99 10.45
CA GLY A 227 5.25 -7.62 11.72
C GLY A 227 6.23 -8.72 12.14
N GLU A 228 5.88 -9.45 13.20
CA GLU A 228 6.69 -10.55 13.75
C GLU A 228 6.99 -11.67 12.75
N SER A 229 6.10 -11.88 11.77
CA SER A 229 6.25 -12.91 10.73
C SER A 229 7.45 -12.64 9.84
N GLY A 230 7.72 -11.39 9.50
CA GLY A 230 8.87 -10.99 8.70
C GLY A 230 10.22 -11.29 9.35
N ALA A 231 10.28 -11.32 10.68
CA ALA A 231 11.48 -11.69 11.44
C ALA A 231 11.86 -13.17 11.25
N ARG A 232 10.93 -14.01 10.80
CA ARG A 232 11.14 -15.45 10.55
C ARG A 232 11.57 -15.76 9.12
N GLY A 233 11.97 -14.74 8.35
CA GLY A 233 12.35 -14.87 6.95
C GLY A 233 11.17 -15.16 6.01
N ILE A 234 11.47 -15.63 4.80
CA ILE A 234 10.49 -15.85 3.75
C ILE A 234 9.36 -16.83 4.17
N ASP A 235 9.67 -17.89 4.92
CA ASP A 235 8.66 -18.88 5.34
C ASP A 235 7.65 -18.26 6.33
N GLY A 236 8.09 -17.34 7.17
CA GLY A 236 7.22 -16.59 8.07
C GLY A 236 6.29 -15.65 7.30
N VAL A 237 6.82 -14.96 6.30
CA VAL A 237 6.04 -14.07 5.44
C VAL A 237 5.00 -14.86 4.64
N VAL A 238 5.40 -15.94 3.96
CA VAL A 238 4.48 -16.82 3.21
C VAL A 238 3.35 -17.34 4.10
N LYS A 239 3.69 -17.80 5.33
CA LYS A 239 2.67 -18.26 6.28
C LYS A 239 1.66 -17.17 6.64
N ALA A 240 2.13 -15.93 6.82
CA ALA A 240 1.24 -14.80 7.14
C ALA A 240 0.35 -14.42 5.94
N LEU A 241 0.90 -14.39 4.73
CA LEU A 241 0.16 -14.15 3.49
C LEU A 241 -0.91 -15.22 3.25
N SER A 242 -0.65 -16.48 3.64
CA SER A 242 -1.54 -17.64 3.45
C SER A 242 -2.75 -17.67 4.41
N ARG A 243 -2.94 -16.65 5.26
CA ARG A 243 -4.06 -16.67 6.22
C ARG A 243 -5.45 -16.60 5.57
N GLY A 244 -5.52 -16.24 4.30
CA GLY A 244 -6.79 -16.14 3.55
C GLY A 244 -7.59 -14.89 3.89
N GLY A 245 -8.78 -14.80 3.28
CA GLY A 245 -9.71 -13.68 3.50
C GLY A 245 -9.39 -12.43 2.68
N TRP A 246 -8.57 -12.52 1.64
CA TRP A 246 -8.27 -11.43 0.73
C TRP A 246 -9.53 -10.93 0.02
N ALA A 247 -9.65 -9.62 -0.15
CA ALA A 247 -10.77 -9.02 -0.88
C ALA A 247 -10.60 -9.08 -2.40
N THR A 248 -9.35 -9.15 -2.88
CA THR A 248 -9.01 -9.29 -4.31
C THR A 248 -7.75 -10.14 -4.47
N GLY A 249 -7.22 -10.26 -5.70
CA GLY A 249 -5.98 -10.98 -5.98
C GLY A 249 -4.73 -10.13 -5.78
N ALA A 250 -3.62 -10.79 -5.51
CA ALA A 250 -2.29 -10.20 -5.48
C ALA A 250 -1.25 -11.26 -5.87
N SER A 251 -0.24 -10.88 -6.66
CA SER A 251 0.98 -11.66 -6.86
C SER A 251 2.10 -10.98 -6.08
N VAL A 252 2.58 -11.65 -5.03
CA VAL A 252 3.58 -11.13 -4.11
C VAL A 252 4.88 -11.87 -4.34
N ASN A 253 5.94 -11.14 -4.69
CA ASN A 253 7.25 -11.71 -4.93
C ASN A 253 8.15 -11.43 -3.73
N LEU A 254 8.88 -12.45 -3.30
CA LEU A 254 9.65 -12.43 -2.07
C LEU A 254 11.09 -12.81 -2.32
N VAL A 255 12.00 -12.06 -1.71
CA VAL A 255 13.44 -12.37 -1.69
C VAL A 255 13.93 -12.34 -0.24
N ASP A 256 14.53 -13.42 0.22
CA ASP A 256 15.27 -13.47 1.48
C ASP A 256 16.76 -13.40 1.18
N LEU A 257 17.35 -12.23 1.43
CA LEU A 257 18.75 -11.96 1.16
C LEU A 257 19.70 -12.81 2.04
N LYS A 258 19.29 -13.14 3.25
CA LYS A 258 20.11 -13.93 4.19
C LYS A 258 20.05 -15.41 3.85
N ALA A 259 18.86 -15.94 3.63
CA ALA A 259 18.67 -17.33 3.25
C ALA A 259 18.96 -17.60 1.79
N ARG A 260 19.13 -16.56 0.94
CA ARG A 260 19.34 -16.64 -0.51
C ARG A 260 18.21 -17.43 -1.19
N ARG A 261 16.98 -17.10 -0.84
CA ARG A 261 15.76 -17.76 -1.34
C ARG A 261 14.85 -16.73 -1.99
N MET A 262 14.12 -17.20 -2.97
CA MET A 262 13.06 -16.45 -3.65
C MET A 262 11.80 -17.29 -3.67
N ALA A 263 10.64 -16.64 -3.60
CA ALA A 263 9.33 -17.27 -3.76
C ALA A 263 8.37 -16.28 -4.43
N SER A 264 7.43 -16.80 -5.20
CA SER A 264 6.28 -16.06 -5.68
C SER A 264 5.04 -16.63 -4.99
N PHE A 265 4.21 -15.75 -4.47
CA PHE A 265 2.96 -16.10 -3.78
C PHE A 265 1.80 -15.43 -4.51
N GLU A 266 0.86 -16.22 -4.97
CA GLU A 266 -0.35 -15.70 -5.60
C GLU A 266 -1.56 -15.92 -4.69
N ALA A 267 -2.24 -14.84 -4.35
CA ALA A 267 -3.47 -14.86 -3.58
C ALA A 267 -4.67 -14.64 -4.48
N HIS A 268 -5.75 -15.34 -4.16
CA HIS A 268 -7.09 -15.13 -4.66
C HIS A 268 -8.06 -15.05 -3.50
N VAL A 269 -9.28 -14.56 -3.73
CA VAL A 269 -10.31 -14.41 -2.68
C VAL A 269 -10.63 -15.72 -1.93
N ASP A 270 -10.50 -16.84 -2.59
CA ASP A 270 -10.86 -18.17 -2.05
C ASP A 270 -9.65 -19.08 -1.84
N ASP A 271 -8.45 -18.73 -2.36
CA ASP A 271 -7.28 -19.64 -2.34
C ASP A 271 -5.96 -18.89 -2.54
N HIS A 272 -4.85 -19.62 -2.47
CA HIS A 272 -3.51 -19.11 -2.75
C HIS A 272 -2.61 -20.21 -3.32
N ALA A 273 -1.53 -19.82 -4.03
CA ALA A 273 -0.45 -20.68 -4.51
C ALA A 273 0.92 -20.08 -4.15
N VAL A 274 1.94 -20.96 -4.00
CA VAL A 274 3.32 -20.58 -3.69
C VAL A 274 4.26 -21.24 -4.67
#